data_759fbef124361dd2297b24f9f60b74bf
#
_entry.id   759fbef124361dd2297b24f9f60b74bf
#
_cell.length_a   1.000
_cell.length_b   1.000
_cell.length_c   1.000
_cell.angle_alpha   90.00
_cell.angle_beta   90.00
_cell.angle_gamma   90.00
#
_symmetry.space_group_name_H-M   'P 1'
#
loop_
_entity.id
_entity.type
_entity.pdbx_description
1 polymer ?
#
loop_
_entity_poly.entity_id
_entity_poly.type
_entity_poly.pdbx_seq_one_letter_code
_entity_poly.pdbx_strand_id
1 'polypeptide(L)'
;MPRPPAPTVKPVTARGPSVPLVSGVVLLVVALVGGLVLWAVSRGGGLEAEGSANALPEGGGVSAGAAPSQDVPQVHLYEDFQCPFCGVLEGSIGAELAQRAEAGEIGLTVTTMSFLDGTLGNDSSHRAANAALCADDEGVFLDYHAAVFAGQPEQEGTGWTDEELLGFGAEAGLSGTALESFTTCAQGDAYGDYVEAMQERANRDGITGTPRLLVDGEPVGDDQMRALMAGPETLDEVLGSTP
;
A
#
# COMPACT_ATOMS: atom_id res chain seq x y z
N MET A 1 -31.01 91.42 5.05
CA MET A 1 -30.57 90.50 6.16
C MET A 1 -29.50 89.60 5.60
N PRO A 2 -28.25 89.71 6.09
CA PRO A 2 -27.16 88.82 5.60
C PRO A 2 -27.31 87.41 6.16
N ARG A 3 -27.04 86.41 5.33
CA ARG A 3 -27.10 84.92 5.63
C ARG A 3 -25.93 84.55 6.55
N PRO A 4 -26.15 83.75 7.58
CA PRO A 4 -25.06 83.30 8.46
C PRO A 4 -24.08 82.38 7.73
N PRO A 5 -22.79 82.42 8.12
CA PRO A 5 -21.77 81.57 7.48
C PRO A 5 -21.98 80.07 7.79
N ALA A 6 -21.68 79.19 6.79
CA ALA A 6 -21.82 77.80 6.88
C ALA A 6 -20.77 77.16 7.85
N PRO A 7 -21.11 76.13 8.61
CA PRO A 7 -20.17 75.49 9.55
C PRO A 7 -19.03 74.78 8.80
N THR A 8 -17.79 75.06 9.20
CA THR A 8 -16.59 74.44 8.70
C THR A 8 -16.46 73.00 9.33
N VAL A 9 -16.63 71.96 8.50
CA VAL A 9 -16.39 70.57 8.91
C VAL A 9 -14.89 70.34 8.87
N LYS A 10 -14.28 70.00 10.01
CA LYS A 10 -12.88 69.57 10.08
C LYS A 10 -12.76 68.14 9.50
N PRO A 11 -11.80 67.84 8.58
CA PRO A 11 -11.59 66.55 8.06
C PRO A 11 -11.10 65.62 9.19
N VAL A 12 -11.81 64.50 9.40
CA VAL A 12 -11.35 63.40 10.27
C VAL A 12 -10.28 62.64 9.51
N THR A 13 -9.02 62.83 9.85
CA THR A 13 -7.92 61.98 9.37
C THR A 13 -8.01 60.65 10.07
N ALA A 14 -8.59 59.65 9.38
CA ALA A 14 -8.49 58.24 9.80
C ALA A 14 -7.02 57.81 9.73
N ARG A 15 -6.38 57.63 10.89
CA ARG A 15 -5.06 57.01 10.97
C ARG A 15 -5.26 55.52 10.68
N GLY A 16 -4.99 55.08 9.45
CA GLY A 16 -4.83 53.68 9.11
C GLY A 16 -3.64 53.05 9.87
N PRO A 17 -3.62 51.74 10.05
CA PRO A 17 -2.52 51.06 10.72
C PRO A 17 -1.20 51.44 10.00
N SER A 18 -0.17 51.74 10.79
CA SER A 18 1.12 52.16 10.25
C SER A 18 1.74 51.01 9.40
N VAL A 19 2.20 51.35 8.19
CA VAL A 19 2.82 50.41 7.25
C VAL A 19 3.82 49.46 7.91
N PRO A 20 4.71 49.92 8.86
CA PRO A 20 5.63 49.00 9.55
C PRO A 20 4.94 47.98 10.46
N LEU A 21 3.78 48.34 11.04
CA LEU A 21 3.03 47.39 11.89
C LEU A 21 2.37 46.27 11.04
N VAL A 22 1.81 46.64 9.89
CA VAL A 22 1.22 45.68 8.95
C VAL A 22 2.29 44.75 8.37
N SER A 23 3.45 45.30 7.97
CA SER A 23 4.58 44.51 7.47
C SER A 23 5.13 43.56 8.53
N GLY A 24 5.23 43.97 9.80
CA GLY A 24 5.67 43.14 10.90
C GLY A 24 4.72 41.97 11.17
N VAL A 25 3.40 42.22 11.16
CA VAL A 25 2.38 41.16 11.34
C VAL A 25 2.40 40.17 10.17
N VAL A 26 2.50 40.63 8.93
CA VAL A 26 2.58 39.77 7.74
C VAL A 26 3.81 38.85 7.78
N LEU A 27 5.00 39.41 8.11
CA LEU A 27 6.22 38.60 8.25
C LEU A 27 6.12 37.55 9.36
N LEU A 28 5.48 37.91 10.48
CA LEU A 28 5.29 36.99 11.60
C LEU A 28 4.33 35.85 11.23
N VAL A 29 3.24 36.16 10.52
CA VAL A 29 2.29 35.13 10.02
C VAL A 29 2.97 34.22 8.99
N VAL A 30 3.74 34.77 8.06
CA VAL A 30 4.49 33.97 7.07
C VAL A 30 5.53 33.06 7.75
N ALA A 31 6.23 33.57 8.77
CA ALA A 31 7.19 32.79 9.54
C ALA A 31 6.50 31.68 10.35
N LEU A 32 5.34 31.95 10.95
CA LEU A 32 4.57 30.94 11.69
C LEU A 32 3.98 29.87 10.76
N VAL A 33 3.38 30.27 9.64
CA VAL A 33 2.83 29.33 8.67
C VAL A 33 3.95 28.53 8.00
N GLY A 34 5.03 29.17 7.58
CA GLY A 34 6.21 28.52 7.02
C GLY A 34 6.88 27.57 8.02
N GLY A 35 7.00 27.98 9.29
CA GLY A 35 7.51 27.14 10.37
C GLY A 35 6.60 25.94 10.66
N LEU A 36 5.28 26.13 10.62
CA LEU A 36 4.30 25.06 10.83
C LEU A 36 4.31 24.05 9.67
N VAL A 37 4.42 24.53 8.43
CA VAL A 37 4.54 23.68 7.23
C VAL A 37 5.87 22.92 7.26
N LEU A 38 6.98 23.60 7.54
CA LEU A 38 8.28 22.94 7.67
C LEU A 38 8.31 21.92 8.83
N TRP A 39 7.66 22.23 9.95
CA TRP A 39 7.54 21.33 11.08
C TRP A 39 6.66 20.11 10.75
N ALA A 40 5.55 20.28 10.03
CA ALA A 40 4.70 19.19 9.55
C ALA A 40 5.45 18.29 8.53
N VAL A 41 6.19 18.91 7.60
CA VAL A 41 7.00 18.18 6.61
C VAL A 41 8.23 17.49 7.27
N SER A 42 8.89 18.15 8.26
CA SER A 42 10.07 17.59 8.92
C SER A 42 9.74 16.49 9.94
N ARG A 43 8.49 16.41 10.40
CA ARG A 43 8.03 15.29 11.23
C ARG A 43 7.64 14.06 10.43
N GLY A 44 7.83 14.08 9.10
CA GLY A 44 7.41 12.96 8.25
C GLY A 44 5.91 12.71 8.40
N GLY A 45 5.14 13.80 8.46
CA GLY A 45 3.68 13.70 8.52
C GLY A 45 3.07 13.39 7.15
N GLY A 46 3.53 12.32 6.48
CA GLY A 46 2.63 11.44 5.81
C GLY A 46 1.76 10.84 6.92
N LEU A 47 0.48 10.88 6.78
CA LEU A 47 -0.42 10.01 7.52
C LEU A 47 0.20 8.61 7.40
N GLU A 48 0.75 8.04 8.48
CA GLU A 48 1.18 6.65 8.43
C GLU A 48 -0.10 5.89 8.10
N ALA A 49 -0.16 5.36 6.89
CA ALA A 49 -1.30 4.57 6.47
C ALA A 49 -1.34 3.36 7.41
N GLU A 50 -2.43 3.22 8.14
CA GLU A 50 -2.63 2.10 9.04
C GLU A 50 -2.89 0.86 8.20
N GLY A 51 -2.08 -0.17 8.37
CA GLY A 51 -2.21 -1.44 7.68
C GLY A 51 -2.99 -2.47 8.51
N SER A 52 -3.17 -3.65 7.93
CA SER A 52 -3.80 -4.83 8.54
C SER A 52 -2.96 -5.42 9.69
N ALA A 53 -3.45 -6.50 10.32
CA ALA A 53 -2.87 -7.09 11.53
C ALA A 53 -1.38 -7.43 11.42
N ASN A 54 -0.92 -7.92 10.25
CA ASN A 54 0.47 -8.28 9.99
C ASN A 54 1.17 -7.35 9.00
N ALA A 55 0.57 -6.18 8.72
CA ALA A 55 1.15 -5.19 7.83
C ALA A 55 2.42 -4.57 8.43
N LEU A 56 3.45 -4.47 7.61
CA LEU A 56 4.72 -3.84 8.00
C LEU A 56 4.63 -2.31 7.87
N PRO A 57 5.31 -1.55 8.72
CA PRO A 57 5.26 -0.09 8.69
C PRO A 57 5.62 0.50 7.31
N GLU A 58 5.11 1.69 7.02
CA GLU A 58 5.46 2.49 5.84
C GLU A 58 5.20 1.79 4.50
N GLY A 59 4.14 0.97 4.41
CA GLY A 59 3.83 0.23 3.19
C GLY A 59 4.81 -0.91 2.88
N GLY A 60 5.40 -1.51 3.90
CA GLY A 60 6.39 -2.58 3.76
C GLY A 60 5.84 -3.93 3.30
N GLY A 61 4.53 -4.04 3.05
CA GLY A 61 3.84 -5.29 2.71
C GLY A 61 3.28 -5.99 3.95
N VAL A 62 2.85 -7.24 3.78
CA VAL A 62 2.29 -8.10 4.82
C VAL A 62 3.30 -9.18 5.18
N SER A 63 3.60 -9.34 6.48
CA SER A 63 4.38 -10.49 6.99
C SER A 63 3.45 -11.70 7.08
N ALA A 64 3.58 -12.63 6.15
CA ALA A 64 2.69 -13.77 5.99
C ALA A 64 3.24 -15.03 6.65
N GLY A 65 2.36 -15.84 7.23
CA GLY A 65 2.71 -17.09 7.90
C GLY A 65 3.18 -16.90 9.34
N ALA A 66 4.07 -17.77 9.82
CA ALA A 66 4.63 -17.68 11.17
C ALA A 66 5.59 -16.49 11.29
N ALA A 67 5.67 -15.90 12.50
CA ALA A 67 6.62 -14.83 12.76
C ALA A 67 8.06 -15.29 12.45
N PRO A 68 8.78 -14.64 11.53
CA PRO A 68 10.06 -15.12 11.07
C PRO A 68 11.15 -15.02 12.17
N SER A 69 11.95 -16.08 12.31
CA SER A 69 13.24 -15.98 12.97
C SER A 69 14.22 -15.26 12.04
N GLN A 70 15.15 -14.47 12.60
CA GLN A 70 16.22 -13.84 11.80
C GLN A 70 17.24 -14.85 11.25
N ASP A 71 17.17 -16.11 11.70
CA ASP A 71 18.07 -17.20 11.30
C ASP A 71 17.59 -17.97 10.08
N VAL A 72 16.42 -17.61 9.51
CA VAL A 72 15.85 -18.23 8.30
C VAL A 72 15.90 -17.27 7.11
N PRO A 73 15.91 -17.76 5.85
CA PRO A 73 15.86 -16.89 4.67
C PRO A 73 14.67 -15.93 4.71
N GLN A 74 14.93 -14.66 4.43
CA GLN A 74 13.89 -13.63 4.37
C GLN A 74 13.47 -13.43 2.91
N VAL A 75 12.27 -13.83 2.58
CA VAL A 75 11.72 -13.76 1.23
C VAL A 75 10.78 -12.56 1.13
N HIS A 76 11.00 -11.67 0.17
CA HIS A 76 10.10 -10.58 -0.13
C HIS A 76 9.58 -10.70 -1.56
N LEU A 77 8.29 -10.89 -1.70
CA LEU A 77 7.59 -11.04 -2.98
C LEU A 77 6.81 -9.76 -3.29
N TYR A 78 7.14 -9.13 -4.41
CA TYR A 78 6.40 -8.00 -4.97
C TYR A 78 5.58 -8.49 -6.15
N GLU A 79 4.30 -8.23 -6.14
CA GLU A 79 3.37 -8.71 -7.15
C GLU A 79 2.16 -7.79 -7.32
N ASP A 80 1.42 -7.99 -8.40
CA ASP A 80 0.15 -7.33 -8.67
C ASP A 80 -0.85 -8.42 -9.08
N PHE A 81 -2.01 -8.44 -8.46
CA PHE A 81 -3.01 -9.48 -8.70
C PHE A 81 -3.49 -9.54 -10.16
N GLN A 82 -3.42 -8.45 -10.92
CA GLN A 82 -3.75 -8.45 -12.34
C GLN A 82 -2.60 -8.95 -13.23
N CYS A 83 -1.37 -9.12 -12.69
CA CYS A 83 -0.21 -9.54 -13.48
C CYS A 83 -0.27 -11.04 -13.83
N PRO A 84 -0.33 -11.42 -15.12
CA PRO A 84 -0.39 -12.84 -15.50
C PRO A 84 0.85 -13.64 -15.07
N PHE A 85 2.03 -13.02 -15.07
CA PHE A 85 3.26 -13.69 -14.64
C PHE A 85 3.30 -13.91 -13.13
N CYS A 86 2.62 -13.07 -12.33
CA CYS A 86 2.42 -13.32 -10.90
C CYS A 86 1.54 -14.56 -10.69
N GLY A 87 0.45 -14.69 -11.44
CA GLY A 87 -0.39 -15.90 -11.42
C GLY A 87 0.37 -17.17 -11.82
N VAL A 88 1.29 -17.08 -12.80
CA VAL A 88 2.16 -18.21 -13.17
C VAL A 88 3.11 -18.57 -12.03
N LEU A 89 3.72 -17.58 -11.36
CA LEU A 89 4.63 -17.81 -10.24
C LEU A 89 3.88 -18.42 -9.05
N GLU A 90 2.72 -17.85 -8.71
CA GLU A 90 1.86 -18.37 -7.63
C GLU A 90 1.43 -19.81 -7.91
N GLY A 91 0.97 -20.13 -9.11
CA GLY A 91 0.61 -21.49 -9.51
C GLY A 91 1.77 -22.48 -9.50
N SER A 92 3.01 -22.00 -9.54
CA SER A 92 4.22 -22.82 -9.54
C SER A 92 4.80 -23.03 -8.14
N ILE A 93 5.01 -21.96 -7.36
CA ILE A 93 5.72 -22.02 -6.08
C ILE A 93 4.91 -21.48 -4.90
N GLY A 94 3.75 -20.87 -5.12
CA GLY A 94 2.98 -20.17 -4.08
C GLY A 94 2.63 -21.09 -2.90
N ALA A 95 2.10 -22.28 -3.18
CA ALA A 95 1.77 -23.26 -2.14
C ALA A 95 3.00 -23.69 -1.32
N GLU A 96 4.16 -23.84 -1.95
CA GLU A 96 5.42 -24.21 -1.28
C GLU A 96 5.92 -23.04 -0.40
N LEU A 97 5.85 -21.80 -0.90
CA LEU A 97 6.21 -20.60 -0.11
C LEU A 97 5.29 -20.46 1.10
N ALA A 98 3.97 -20.61 0.91
CA ALA A 98 2.99 -20.55 1.99
C ALA A 98 3.29 -21.62 3.07
N GLN A 99 3.50 -22.88 2.67
CA GLN A 99 3.80 -23.96 3.59
C GLN A 99 5.07 -23.68 4.41
N ARG A 100 6.14 -23.21 3.77
CA ARG A 100 7.40 -22.89 4.44
C ARG A 100 7.27 -21.69 5.39
N ALA A 101 6.50 -20.68 4.98
CA ALA A 101 6.21 -19.52 5.82
C ALA A 101 5.40 -19.92 7.07
N GLU A 102 4.37 -20.76 6.92
CA GLU A 102 3.58 -21.28 8.04
C GLU A 102 4.42 -22.17 8.99
N ALA A 103 5.36 -22.94 8.44
CA ALA A 103 6.29 -23.74 9.22
C ALA A 103 7.39 -22.92 9.89
N GLY A 104 7.52 -21.62 9.58
CA GLY A 104 8.59 -20.76 10.07
C GLY A 104 9.97 -21.10 9.49
N GLU A 105 10.01 -21.77 8.35
CA GLU A 105 11.25 -22.13 7.63
C GLU A 105 11.78 -20.98 6.80
N ILE A 106 10.92 -20.01 6.46
CA ILE A 106 11.25 -18.74 5.83
C ILE A 106 10.48 -17.61 6.50
N GLY A 107 11.01 -16.38 6.44
CA GLY A 107 10.23 -15.17 6.67
C GLY A 107 9.65 -14.70 5.34
N LEU A 108 8.34 -14.69 5.18
CA LEU A 108 7.68 -14.28 3.94
C LEU A 108 7.04 -12.90 4.13
N THR A 109 7.42 -11.96 3.29
CA THR A 109 6.75 -10.67 3.13
C THR A 109 6.16 -10.60 1.73
N VAL A 110 4.90 -10.21 1.64
CA VAL A 110 4.19 -10.02 0.36
C VAL A 110 3.77 -8.57 0.22
N THR A 111 4.16 -7.93 -0.88
CA THR A 111 3.72 -6.58 -1.25
C THR A 111 2.86 -6.65 -2.51
N THR A 112 1.56 -6.46 -2.33
CA THR A 112 0.59 -6.44 -3.43
C THR A 112 0.50 -5.04 -4.01
N MET A 113 1.08 -4.85 -5.21
CA MET A 113 1.13 -3.57 -5.91
C MET A 113 -0.16 -3.31 -6.70
N SER A 114 -0.39 -2.06 -7.06
CA SER A 114 -1.57 -1.62 -7.84
C SER A 114 -1.19 -0.82 -9.10
N PHE A 115 0.05 -0.95 -9.59
CA PHE A 115 0.54 -0.15 -10.72
C PHE A 115 -0.14 -0.49 -12.05
N LEU A 116 -0.65 -1.71 -12.21
CA LEU A 116 -1.34 -2.12 -13.43
C LEU A 116 -2.68 -1.39 -13.63
N ASP A 117 -3.34 -0.94 -12.57
CA ASP A 117 -4.58 -0.17 -12.66
C ASP A 117 -4.44 1.06 -13.55
N GLY A 118 -3.34 1.79 -13.41
CA GLY A 118 -3.05 2.97 -14.22
C GLY A 118 -2.84 2.64 -15.70
N THR A 119 -2.28 1.46 -16.01
CA THR A 119 -2.03 1.01 -17.38
C THR A 119 -3.29 0.42 -18.01
N LEU A 120 -4.07 -0.33 -17.23
CA LEU A 120 -5.25 -1.05 -17.69
C LEU A 120 -6.53 -0.18 -17.62
N GLY A 121 -6.47 0.96 -16.90
CA GLY A 121 -7.57 1.91 -16.78
C GLY A 121 -8.71 1.41 -15.91
N ASN A 122 -8.40 0.64 -14.87
CA ASN A 122 -9.34 0.13 -13.88
C ASN A 122 -8.78 0.33 -12.44
N ASP A 123 -9.42 -0.27 -11.43
CA ASP A 123 -9.04 -0.24 -10.02
C ASP A 123 -8.92 -1.65 -9.40
N SER A 124 -8.81 -2.66 -10.24
CA SER A 124 -8.94 -4.06 -9.81
C SER A 124 -7.76 -4.54 -8.96
N SER A 125 -6.52 -4.09 -9.26
CA SER A 125 -5.36 -4.40 -8.41
C SER A 125 -5.51 -3.79 -7.03
N HIS A 126 -5.94 -2.52 -6.96
CA HIS A 126 -6.18 -1.81 -5.70
C HIS A 126 -7.24 -2.53 -4.86
N ARG A 127 -8.40 -2.85 -5.44
CA ARG A 127 -9.48 -3.52 -4.73
C ARG A 127 -9.09 -4.93 -4.26
N ALA A 128 -8.37 -5.69 -5.08
CA ALA A 128 -7.89 -7.01 -4.69
C ALA A 128 -6.85 -6.92 -3.55
N ALA A 129 -5.93 -5.95 -3.62
CA ALA A 129 -4.94 -5.71 -2.56
C ALA A 129 -5.60 -5.27 -1.24
N ASN A 130 -6.57 -4.34 -1.29
CA ASN A 130 -7.35 -3.96 -0.12
C ASN A 130 -8.10 -5.15 0.50
N ALA A 131 -8.74 -5.99 -0.32
CA ALA A 131 -9.43 -7.17 0.17
C ALA A 131 -8.45 -8.21 0.76
N ALA A 132 -7.24 -8.36 0.21
CA ALA A 132 -6.21 -9.24 0.80
C ALA A 132 -5.76 -8.75 2.19
N LEU A 133 -5.64 -7.44 2.39
CA LEU A 133 -5.36 -6.85 3.71
C LEU A 133 -6.52 -7.09 4.69
N CYS A 134 -7.77 -7.01 4.23
CA CYS A 134 -8.93 -7.36 5.05
C CYS A 134 -8.95 -8.85 5.44
N ALA A 135 -8.47 -9.73 4.55
CA ALA A 135 -8.31 -11.16 4.84
C ALA A 135 -7.16 -11.42 5.85
N ASP A 136 -6.14 -10.56 5.88
CA ASP A 136 -5.07 -10.62 6.87
C ASP A 136 -5.59 -10.37 8.30
N ASP A 137 -6.51 -9.46 8.48
CA ASP A 137 -7.15 -9.22 9.80
C ASP A 137 -7.91 -10.44 10.32
N GLU A 138 -8.44 -11.24 9.41
CA GLU A 138 -9.17 -12.48 9.73
C GLU A 138 -8.24 -13.70 9.77
N GLY A 139 -6.91 -13.50 9.56
CA GLY A 139 -5.89 -14.53 9.66
C GLY A 139 -5.84 -15.52 8.48
N VAL A 140 -6.40 -15.16 7.32
CA VAL A 140 -6.47 -16.01 6.11
C VAL A 140 -5.80 -15.36 4.90
N PHE A 141 -4.78 -14.52 5.11
CA PHE A 141 -4.11 -13.79 4.02
C PHE A 141 -3.62 -14.70 2.91
N LEU A 142 -2.85 -15.75 3.25
CA LEU A 142 -2.26 -16.67 2.25
C LEU A 142 -3.31 -17.46 1.48
N ASP A 143 -4.37 -17.92 2.16
CA ASP A 143 -5.47 -18.65 1.51
C ASP A 143 -6.25 -17.72 0.58
N TYR A 144 -6.50 -16.47 1.00
CA TYR A 144 -7.16 -15.46 0.17
C TYR A 144 -6.32 -15.10 -1.05
N HIS A 145 -5.02 -14.87 -0.85
CA HIS A 145 -4.05 -14.57 -1.89
C HIS A 145 -4.05 -15.66 -2.98
N ALA A 146 -3.93 -16.91 -2.57
CA ALA A 146 -4.00 -18.04 -3.49
C ALA A 146 -5.34 -18.13 -4.23
N ALA A 147 -6.47 -17.86 -3.57
CA ALA A 147 -7.79 -17.87 -4.18
C ALA A 147 -7.94 -16.78 -5.25
N VAL A 148 -7.45 -15.56 -5.00
CA VAL A 148 -7.48 -14.47 -5.99
C VAL A 148 -6.68 -14.82 -7.23
N PHE A 149 -5.47 -15.36 -7.10
CA PHE A 149 -4.68 -15.80 -8.25
C PHE A 149 -5.28 -17.00 -8.97
N ALA A 150 -5.88 -17.97 -8.24
CA ALA A 150 -6.59 -19.08 -8.85
C ALA A 150 -7.81 -18.62 -9.68
N GLY A 151 -8.46 -17.52 -9.24
CA GLY A 151 -9.54 -16.86 -9.95
C GLY A 151 -9.10 -15.76 -10.92
N GLN A 152 -7.80 -15.66 -11.25
CA GLN A 152 -7.30 -14.63 -12.15
C GLN A 152 -7.92 -14.79 -13.55
N PRO A 153 -8.54 -13.73 -14.12
CA PRO A 153 -9.09 -13.80 -15.46
C PRO A 153 -8.04 -14.13 -16.51
N GLU A 154 -8.41 -14.94 -17.53
CA GLU A 154 -7.50 -15.29 -18.64
C GLU A 154 -7.00 -14.05 -19.41
N GLN A 155 -7.84 -13.00 -19.48
CA GLN A 155 -7.47 -11.74 -20.16
C GLN A 155 -7.05 -10.71 -19.12
N GLU A 156 -5.80 -10.28 -19.17
CA GLU A 156 -5.27 -9.18 -18.36
C GLU A 156 -6.15 -7.93 -18.51
N GLY A 157 -6.42 -7.25 -17.40
CA GLY A 157 -7.22 -6.05 -17.36
C GLY A 157 -8.74 -6.28 -17.27
N THR A 158 -9.23 -7.52 -17.33
CA THR A 158 -10.64 -7.81 -17.03
C THR A 158 -10.96 -7.49 -15.57
N GLY A 159 -10.05 -7.81 -14.66
CA GLY A 159 -10.22 -7.63 -13.23
C GLY A 159 -11.34 -8.50 -12.66
N TRP A 160 -11.77 -8.19 -11.45
CA TRP A 160 -12.82 -8.91 -10.73
C TRP A 160 -13.97 -7.96 -10.37
N THR A 161 -15.16 -8.51 -10.29
CA THR A 161 -16.30 -7.86 -9.66
C THR A 161 -16.14 -7.88 -8.13
N ASP A 162 -16.85 -7.03 -7.42
CA ASP A 162 -16.87 -7.07 -5.95
C ASP A 162 -17.39 -8.41 -5.42
N GLU A 163 -18.37 -9.02 -6.11
CA GLU A 163 -18.91 -10.33 -5.74
C GLU A 163 -17.85 -11.44 -5.83
N GLU A 164 -17.01 -11.42 -6.85
CA GLU A 164 -15.89 -12.36 -7.00
C GLU A 164 -14.84 -12.16 -5.90
N LEU A 165 -14.39 -10.92 -5.65
CA LEU A 165 -13.43 -10.64 -4.57
C LEU A 165 -13.96 -11.04 -3.20
N LEU A 166 -15.27 -10.81 -2.93
CA LEU A 166 -15.88 -11.25 -1.68
C LEU A 166 -16.05 -12.78 -1.62
N GLY A 167 -16.30 -13.42 -2.77
CA GLY A 167 -16.39 -14.88 -2.90
C GLY A 167 -15.09 -15.58 -2.51
N PHE A 168 -13.93 -15.04 -2.88
CA PHE A 168 -12.62 -15.58 -2.49
C PHE A 168 -12.41 -15.58 -0.97
N GLY A 169 -13.04 -14.66 -0.22
CA GLY A 169 -13.03 -14.71 1.24
C GLY A 169 -13.70 -15.97 1.79
N ALA A 170 -14.82 -16.39 1.19
CA ALA A 170 -15.47 -17.65 1.57
C ALA A 170 -14.65 -18.88 1.12
N GLU A 171 -13.99 -18.83 -0.03
CA GLU A 171 -13.08 -19.88 -0.52
C GLU A 171 -11.84 -20.02 0.39
N ALA A 172 -11.33 -18.89 0.93
CA ALA A 172 -10.28 -18.85 1.93
C ALA A 172 -10.70 -19.35 3.32
N GLY A 173 -11.96 -19.80 3.48
CA GLY A 173 -12.47 -20.40 4.71
C GLY A 173 -13.24 -19.46 5.63
N LEU A 174 -13.42 -18.18 5.26
CA LEU A 174 -14.20 -17.24 6.08
C LEU A 174 -15.69 -17.60 6.09
N SER A 175 -16.32 -17.48 7.25
CA SER A 175 -17.75 -17.74 7.41
C SER A 175 -18.31 -16.97 8.61
N GLY A 176 -19.64 -16.80 8.67
CA GLY A 176 -20.31 -16.12 9.79
C GLY A 176 -19.80 -14.69 9.98
N THR A 177 -19.47 -14.32 11.22
CA THR A 177 -19.03 -12.97 11.58
C THR A 177 -17.70 -12.58 10.95
N ALA A 178 -16.77 -13.52 10.77
CA ALA A 178 -15.50 -13.24 10.10
C ALA A 178 -15.71 -12.82 8.64
N LEU A 179 -16.59 -13.52 7.92
CA LEU A 179 -16.96 -13.14 6.56
C LEU A 179 -17.70 -11.80 6.50
N GLU A 180 -18.54 -11.48 7.50
CA GLU A 180 -19.22 -10.19 7.59
C GLU A 180 -18.22 -9.05 7.84
N SER A 181 -17.24 -9.24 8.73
CA SER A 181 -16.17 -8.27 9.01
C SER A 181 -15.32 -8.03 7.76
N PHE A 182 -14.82 -9.10 7.14
CA PHE A 182 -14.08 -9.06 5.89
C PHE A 182 -14.85 -8.30 4.79
N THR A 183 -16.14 -8.62 4.60
CA THR A 183 -16.99 -7.98 3.60
C THR A 183 -17.10 -6.47 3.86
N THR A 184 -17.33 -6.09 5.11
CA THR A 184 -17.44 -4.67 5.50
C THR A 184 -16.14 -3.92 5.26
N CYS A 185 -15.01 -4.52 5.62
CA CYS A 185 -13.66 -4.00 5.39
C CYS A 185 -13.37 -3.81 3.90
N ALA A 186 -13.56 -4.86 3.10
CA ALA A 186 -13.25 -4.85 1.67
C ALA A 186 -14.11 -3.85 0.89
N GLN A 187 -15.43 -3.81 1.15
CA GLN A 187 -16.35 -2.86 0.51
C GLN A 187 -16.12 -1.41 0.97
N GLY A 188 -15.58 -1.23 2.17
CA GLY A 188 -15.28 0.09 2.73
C GLY A 188 -13.94 0.66 2.29
N ASP A 189 -13.15 -0.06 1.47
CA ASP A 189 -11.78 0.31 1.09
C ASP A 189 -10.92 0.68 2.32
N ALA A 190 -11.03 -0.15 3.37
CA ALA A 190 -10.50 0.18 4.70
C ALA A 190 -8.97 0.37 4.70
N TYR A 191 -8.27 -0.28 3.79
CA TYR A 191 -6.82 -0.23 3.64
C TYR A 191 -6.34 0.45 2.36
N GLY A 192 -7.21 1.22 1.67
CA GLY A 192 -6.85 1.92 0.44
C GLY A 192 -5.60 2.78 0.56
N ASP A 193 -5.47 3.57 1.63
CA ASP A 193 -4.28 4.37 1.90
C ASP A 193 -3.02 3.51 2.10
N TYR A 194 -3.16 2.31 2.68
CA TYR A 194 -2.03 1.38 2.84
C TYR A 194 -1.63 0.72 1.52
N VAL A 195 -2.58 0.40 0.64
CA VAL A 195 -2.30 -0.07 -0.72
C VAL A 195 -1.50 0.98 -1.50
N GLU A 196 -1.89 2.26 -1.41
CA GLU A 196 -1.13 3.36 -2.00
C GLU A 196 0.28 3.45 -1.39
N ALA A 197 0.42 3.32 -0.08
CA ALA A 197 1.71 3.32 0.61
C ALA A 197 2.61 2.15 0.18
N MET A 198 2.06 0.94 -0.03
CA MET A 198 2.79 -0.21 -0.58
C MET A 198 3.31 0.08 -1.99
N GLN A 199 2.46 0.64 -2.86
CA GLN A 199 2.86 1.03 -4.22
C GLN A 199 3.97 2.09 -4.20
N GLU A 200 3.83 3.13 -3.38
CA GLU A 200 4.86 4.16 -3.25
C GLU A 200 6.17 3.61 -2.66
N ARG A 201 6.08 2.70 -1.69
CA ARG A 201 7.24 2.03 -1.13
C ARG A 201 7.97 1.18 -2.16
N ALA A 202 7.27 0.34 -2.90
CA ALA A 202 7.83 -0.46 -3.98
C ALA A 202 8.53 0.42 -5.04
N ASN A 203 7.93 1.55 -5.40
CA ASN A 203 8.55 2.52 -6.32
C ASN A 203 9.86 3.10 -5.75
N ARG A 204 9.91 3.45 -4.45
CA ARG A 204 11.14 3.93 -3.78
C ARG A 204 12.22 2.86 -3.71
N ASP A 205 11.82 1.60 -3.53
CA ASP A 205 12.72 0.43 -3.50
C ASP A 205 13.21 0.04 -4.91
N GLY A 206 12.77 0.75 -5.95
CA GLY A 206 13.19 0.56 -7.34
C GLY A 206 12.50 -0.63 -8.03
N ILE A 207 11.39 -1.12 -7.51
CA ILE A 207 10.59 -2.16 -8.14
C ILE A 207 9.82 -1.55 -9.32
N THR A 208 10.14 -2.01 -10.51
CA THR A 208 9.58 -1.46 -11.78
C THR A 208 8.72 -2.47 -12.54
N GLY A 209 8.47 -3.64 -11.97
CA GLY A 209 7.65 -4.68 -12.58
C GLY A 209 7.50 -5.88 -11.65
N THR A 210 6.51 -6.71 -11.94
CA THR A 210 6.14 -7.90 -11.16
C THR A 210 6.09 -9.15 -12.05
N PRO A 211 6.27 -10.36 -11.47
CA PRO A 211 6.68 -10.58 -10.08
C PRO A 211 8.16 -10.20 -9.86
N ARG A 212 8.48 -9.78 -8.64
CA ARG A 212 9.86 -9.59 -8.20
C ARG A 212 10.07 -10.29 -6.86
N LEU A 213 11.04 -11.18 -6.79
CA LEU A 213 11.40 -11.92 -5.60
C LEU A 213 12.77 -11.46 -5.12
N LEU A 214 12.87 -11.18 -3.82
CA LEU A 214 14.13 -10.93 -3.13
C LEU A 214 14.33 -11.98 -2.05
N VAL A 215 15.55 -12.45 -1.86
CA VAL A 215 15.93 -13.31 -0.73
C VAL A 215 17.04 -12.60 0.04
N ASP A 216 16.82 -12.39 1.34
CA ASP A 216 17.72 -11.63 2.24
C ASP A 216 18.06 -10.22 1.69
N GLY A 217 17.10 -9.61 0.99
CA GLY A 217 17.23 -8.29 0.38
C GLY A 217 17.90 -8.27 -1.00
N GLU A 218 18.41 -9.40 -1.48
CA GLU A 218 19.03 -9.51 -2.79
C GLU A 218 18.03 -10.00 -3.84
N PRO A 219 17.92 -9.32 -4.99
CA PRO A 219 16.98 -9.71 -6.01
C PRO A 219 17.38 -11.01 -6.70
N VAL A 220 16.42 -11.94 -6.82
CA VAL A 220 16.55 -13.18 -7.60
C VAL A 220 16.74 -12.84 -9.08
N GLY A 221 17.71 -13.47 -9.71
CA GLY A 221 18.06 -13.24 -11.10
C GLY A 221 17.00 -13.73 -12.09
N ASP A 222 16.97 -13.13 -13.30
CA ASP A 222 15.93 -13.43 -14.30
C ASP A 222 15.91 -14.91 -14.75
N ASP A 223 17.06 -15.58 -14.78
CA ASP A 223 17.14 -17.01 -15.12
C ASP A 223 16.52 -17.89 -14.02
N GLN A 224 16.79 -17.55 -12.75
CA GLN A 224 16.20 -18.23 -11.60
C GLN A 224 14.69 -17.94 -11.50
N MET A 225 14.26 -16.69 -11.73
CA MET A 225 12.83 -16.35 -11.80
C MET A 225 12.10 -17.15 -12.89
N ARG A 226 12.69 -17.32 -14.07
CA ARG A 226 12.10 -18.17 -15.12
C ARG A 226 12.05 -19.63 -14.73
N ALA A 227 13.06 -20.13 -14.03
CA ALA A 227 13.06 -21.50 -13.51
C ALA A 227 11.98 -21.71 -12.44
N LEU A 228 11.82 -20.77 -11.49
CA LEU A 228 10.75 -20.79 -10.47
C LEU A 228 9.35 -20.76 -11.08
N MET A 229 9.14 -20.01 -12.16
CA MET A 229 7.86 -20.00 -12.89
C MET A 229 7.61 -21.29 -13.67
N ALA A 230 8.64 -22.10 -13.93
CA ALA A 230 8.50 -23.39 -14.62
C ALA A 230 8.25 -24.55 -13.66
N GLY A 231 8.65 -24.43 -12.39
CA GLY A 231 8.46 -25.45 -11.36
C GLY A 231 9.21 -25.13 -10.05
N PRO A 232 8.84 -25.79 -8.95
CA PRO A 232 9.41 -25.51 -7.64
C PRO A 232 10.82 -26.12 -7.43
N GLU A 233 11.34 -26.88 -8.38
CA GLU A 233 12.58 -27.68 -8.22
C GLU A 233 13.80 -26.83 -7.89
N THR A 234 13.79 -25.55 -8.27
CA THR A 234 14.90 -24.61 -8.02
C THR A 234 14.72 -23.76 -6.77
N LEU A 235 13.60 -23.89 -6.07
CA LEU A 235 13.29 -23.04 -4.90
C LEU A 235 14.32 -23.23 -3.77
N ASP A 236 14.72 -24.46 -3.48
CA ASP A 236 15.75 -24.73 -2.47
C ASP A 236 17.10 -24.11 -2.80
N GLU A 237 17.49 -24.11 -4.08
CA GLU A 237 18.72 -23.47 -4.55
C GLU A 237 18.63 -21.95 -4.38
N VAL A 238 17.47 -21.36 -4.73
CA VAL A 238 17.23 -19.92 -4.62
C VAL A 238 17.26 -19.47 -3.16
N LEU A 239 16.60 -20.21 -2.26
CA LEU A 239 16.56 -19.91 -0.82
C LEU A 239 17.92 -20.16 -0.13
N GLY A 240 18.72 -21.11 -0.59
CA GLY A 240 20.04 -21.43 -0.05
C GLY A 240 21.21 -20.68 -0.69
N SER A 241 20.97 -19.90 -1.75
CA SER A 241 22.03 -19.22 -2.51
C SER A 241 22.43 -17.87 -1.96
N THR A 242 21.86 -17.43 -0.83
CA THR A 242 22.26 -16.18 -0.15
C THR A 242 23.60 -16.37 0.55
N PRO A 243 24.56 -15.44 0.35
CA PRO A 243 25.92 -15.54 0.86
C PRO A 243 26.06 -15.43 2.39
#